data_a87dede5d7bd5140a61fbe65d9f0f205
#
_entry.id   a87dede5d7bd5140a61fbe65d9f0f205
#
_cell.length_a   1.000
_cell.length_b   1.000
_cell.length_c   1.000
_cell.angle_alpha   90.00
_cell.angle_beta   90.00
_cell.angle_gamma   90.00
#
_symmetry.space_group_name_H-M   'P 1'
#
loop_
_entity.id
_entity.type
_entity.pdbx_description
1 polymer ?
#
loop_
_entity_poly.entity_id
_entity_poly.type
_entity_poly.pdbx_seq_one_letter_code
_entity_poly.pdbx_strand_id
1 'polypeptide(L)'
;MPGGPEKSYEALGPMLEKISAHHDGEPCCAWVGTDGAGHYVKMVHNGIEYADMQVIGEAYDLLRRVGGIEPAEQAEIFTAWNQTDLASYLIEITAEVLAQKDEATGGLLVDVIVDEAGQKGTGRWTAISGLDVGAPVAAIAESVFARSLSSQPHVREVARRTLAAGIESVEAPQPADREEFVEDVRQALFASKLVAYAQGMDMLAAAAQEYGWSLDLGTIASLWRDGCIIRADLLDVIMKAFGGRDTDRHPEPGTRAEGQPVNLLFAPEFSQAIAEALPAWRRVVATAVTAGVPVPVFSSALAYYDGLRADRLPAALVQGQRDYFGAHTYRRTDRDGSFHTLWSADRSEVEA
;
A
#
# COMPACT_ATOMS: atom_id res chain seq x y z
N MET A 1 -8.66 -17.80 -5.21
CA MET A 1 -7.90 -18.02 -3.96
C MET A 1 -8.69 -18.93 -3.03
N PRO A 2 -8.84 -20.22 -3.37
CA PRO A 2 -9.50 -21.21 -2.51
C PRO A 2 -8.69 -21.45 -1.23
N GLY A 3 -9.38 -21.62 -0.11
CA GLY A 3 -8.82 -22.04 1.17
C GLY A 3 -9.75 -23.05 1.83
N GLY A 4 -9.36 -23.57 2.99
CA GLY A 4 -10.11 -24.59 3.72
C GLY A 4 -9.45 -25.97 3.64
N PRO A 5 -10.19 -27.07 3.91
CA PRO A 5 -9.60 -28.40 3.91
C PRO A 5 -8.98 -28.77 2.55
N GLU A 6 -7.73 -29.19 2.53
CA GLU A 6 -6.98 -29.52 1.33
C GLU A 6 -7.68 -30.60 0.48
N LYS A 7 -8.24 -31.64 1.12
CA LYS A 7 -9.05 -32.67 0.45
C LYS A 7 -10.23 -32.12 -0.35
N SER A 8 -10.80 -30.99 0.08
CA SER A 8 -11.87 -30.35 -0.67
C SER A 8 -11.33 -29.70 -1.94
N TYR A 9 -10.11 -29.15 -1.88
CA TYR A 9 -9.44 -28.61 -3.05
C TYR A 9 -8.97 -29.71 -4.01
N GLU A 10 -8.45 -30.83 -3.51
CA GLU A 10 -8.11 -32.00 -4.36
C GLU A 10 -9.31 -32.42 -5.24
N ALA A 11 -10.53 -32.40 -4.71
CA ALA A 11 -11.74 -32.77 -5.41
C ALA A 11 -12.25 -31.67 -6.38
N LEU A 12 -12.17 -30.40 -5.98
CA LEU A 12 -12.79 -29.27 -6.70
C LEU A 12 -11.78 -28.43 -7.50
N GLY A 13 -10.50 -28.50 -7.17
CA GLY A 13 -9.42 -27.73 -7.77
C GLY A 13 -9.40 -27.80 -9.29
N PRO A 14 -9.44 -28.99 -9.92
CA PRO A 14 -9.42 -29.11 -11.38
C PRO A 14 -10.59 -28.36 -12.08
N MET A 15 -11.73 -28.24 -11.42
CA MET A 15 -12.86 -27.47 -11.94
C MET A 15 -12.62 -25.96 -11.74
N LEU A 16 -12.15 -25.56 -10.55
CA LEU A 16 -11.87 -24.16 -10.23
C LEU A 16 -10.77 -23.59 -11.12
N GLU A 17 -9.72 -24.35 -11.36
CA GLU A 17 -8.62 -23.99 -12.26
C GLU A 17 -9.08 -23.78 -13.70
N LYS A 18 -9.97 -24.65 -14.21
CA LYS A 18 -10.52 -24.52 -15.56
C LYS A 18 -11.35 -23.26 -15.78
N ILE A 19 -12.04 -22.77 -14.75
CA ILE A 19 -12.90 -21.59 -14.85
C ILE A 19 -12.18 -20.31 -14.40
N SER A 20 -10.96 -20.42 -13.88
CA SER A 20 -10.16 -19.26 -13.49
C SER A 20 -9.56 -18.56 -14.73
N ALA A 21 -9.12 -17.31 -14.54
CA ALA A 21 -8.22 -16.68 -15.49
C ALA A 21 -6.90 -17.46 -15.60
N HIS A 22 -6.24 -17.34 -16.73
CA HIS A 22 -4.94 -17.97 -16.98
C HIS A 22 -3.93 -16.91 -17.39
N HIS A 23 -2.72 -17.01 -16.85
CA HIS A 23 -1.58 -16.19 -17.21
C HIS A 23 -0.46 -17.09 -17.71
N ASP A 24 -0.01 -16.88 -18.96
CA ASP A 24 0.97 -17.74 -19.63
C ASP A 24 0.63 -19.24 -19.62
N GLY A 25 -0.66 -19.56 -19.69
CA GLY A 25 -1.18 -20.93 -19.67
C GLY A 25 -1.33 -21.53 -18.25
N GLU A 26 -0.91 -20.83 -17.20
CA GLU A 26 -1.08 -21.23 -15.81
C GLU A 26 -2.38 -20.69 -15.22
N PRO A 27 -3.19 -21.50 -14.50
CA PRO A 27 -4.40 -21.01 -13.88
C PRO A 27 -4.08 -20.05 -12.72
N CYS A 28 -4.73 -18.88 -12.68
CA CYS A 28 -4.68 -17.96 -11.53
C CYS A 28 -5.53 -18.46 -10.36
N CYS A 29 -5.42 -19.74 -10.07
CA CYS A 29 -6.11 -20.45 -9.01
C CYS A 29 -5.18 -21.50 -8.42
N ALA A 30 -5.10 -21.58 -7.09
CA ALA A 30 -4.45 -22.62 -6.32
C ALA A 30 -5.02 -22.63 -4.90
N TRP A 31 -4.87 -23.74 -4.19
CA TRP A 31 -5.12 -23.77 -2.76
C TRP A 31 -4.09 -22.88 -2.03
N VAL A 32 -4.57 -22.01 -1.14
CA VAL A 32 -3.71 -21.03 -0.46
C VAL A 32 -3.56 -21.27 1.05
N GLY A 33 -4.21 -22.31 1.58
CA GLY A 33 -4.09 -22.65 3.00
C GLY A 33 -5.39 -23.14 3.63
N THR A 34 -5.30 -23.55 4.89
CA THR A 34 -6.41 -24.09 5.68
C THR A 34 -7.39 -22.99 6.11
N ASP A 35 -8.53 -23.39 6.65
CA ASP A 35 -9.52 -22.54 7.31
C ASP A 35 -9.93 -21.32 6.49
N GLY A 36 -9.79 -20.12 7.07
CA GLY A 36 -10.10 -18.84 6.45
C GLY A 36 -9.01 -18.24 5.58
N ALA A 37 -7.87 -18.93 5.34
CA ALA A 37 -6.71 -18.36 4.65
C ALA A 37 -7.05 -17.76 3.28
N GLY A 38 -7.88 -18.42 2.47
CA GLY A 38 -8.30 -17.90 1.17
C GLY A 38 -9.07 -16.58 1.25
N HIS A 39 -9.96 -16.45 2.23
CA HIS A 39 -10.69 -15.22 2.48
C HIS A 39 -9.77 -14.11 2.97
N TYR A 40 -8.81 -14.45 3.83
CA TYR A 40 -7.82 -13.50 4.33
C TYR A 40 -6.92 -12.98 3.22
N VAL A 41 -6.39 -13.86 2.38
CA VAL A 41 -5.60 -13.50 1.20
C VAL A 41 -6.38 -12.56 0.27
N LYS A 42 -7.69 -12.85 0.05
CA LYS A 42 -8.53 -11.95 -0.76
C LYS A 42 -8.80 -10.62 -0.07
N MET A 43 -8.96 -10.59 1.23
CA MET A 43 -9.11 -9.35 1.99
C MET A 43 -7.87 -8.46 1.85
N VAL A 44 -6.67 -9.02 2.03
CA VAL A 44 -5.41 -8.29 1.88
C VAL A 44 -5.19 -7.80 0.45
N HIS A 45 -5.49 -8.65 -0.56
CA HIS A 45 -5.53 -8.23 -1.95
C HIS A 45 -6.37 -6.95 -2.14
N ASN A 46 -7.56 -6.90 -1.56
CA ASN A 46 -8.41 -5.71 -1.66
C ASN A 46 -7.85 -4.51 -0.86
N GLY A 47 -7.13 -4.75 0.21
CA GLY A 47 -6.40 -3.69 0.92
C GLY A 47 -5.33 -3.04 0.05
N ILE A 48 -4.54 -3.85 -0.66
CA ILE A 48 -3.55 -3.38 -1.64
C ILE A 48 -4.26 -2.59 -2.76
N GLU A 49 -5.38 -3.10 -3.28
CA GLU A 49 -6.22 -2.43 -4.28
C GLU A 49 -6.64 -1.02 -3.83
N TYR A 50 -7.03 -0.86 -2.57
CA TYR A 50 -7.42 0.45 -2.04
C TYR A 50 -6.24 1.43 -2.02
N ALA A 51 -5.07 0.99 -1.58
CA ALA A 51 -3.86 1.82 -1.58
C ALA A 51 -3.42 2.18 -3.01
N ASP A 52 -3.47 1.23 -3.93
CA ASP A 52 -3.12 1.44 -5.34
C ASP A 52 -4.06 2.45 -6.01
N MET A 53 -5.37 2.30 -5.84
CA MET A 53 -6.36 3.26 -6.36
C MET A 53 -6.18 4.65 -5.74
N GLN A 54 -5.91 4.74 -4.45
CA GLN A 54 -5.73 6.01 -3.75
C GLN A 54 -4.48 6.74 -4.25
N VAL A 55 -3.34 6.06 -4.37
CA VAL A 55 -2.10 6.70 -4.82
C VAL A 55 -2.18 7.14 -6.30
N ILE A 56 -2.92 6.40 -7.14
CA ILE A 56 -3.25 6.84 -8.51
C ILE A 56 -4.10 8.12 -8.48
N GLY A 57 -5.11 8.18 -7.61
CA GLY A 57 -5.93 9.38 -7.42
C GLY A 57 -5.13 10.58 -6.91
N GLU A 58 -4.15 10.36 -6.03
CA GLU A 58 -3.22 11.40 -5.55
C GLU A 58 -2.31 11.89 -6.69
N ALA A 59 -1.81 10.99 -7.53
CA ALA A 59 -1.04 11.34 -8.73
C ALA A 59 -1.86 12.21 -9.70
N TYR A 60 -3.12 11.80 -9.97
CA TYR A 60 -4.07 12.58 -10.76
C TYR A 60 -4.26 14.00 -10.21
N ASP A 61 -4.49 14.16 -8.89
CA ASP A 61 -4.74 15.45 -8.26
C ASP A 61 -3.49 16.35 -8.30
N LEU A 62 -2.30 15.76 -8.10
CA LEU A 62 -1.01 16.46 -8.23
C LEU A 62 -0.77 16.96 -9.65
N LEU A 63 -0.94 16.10 -10.64
CA LEU A 63 -0.79 16.47 -12.05
C LEU A 63 -1.76 17.60 -12.43
N ARG A 64 -3.00 17.56 -11.91
CA ARG A 64 -4.01 18.58 -12.18
C ARG A 64 -3.70 19.89 -11.47
N ARG A 65 -3.51 19.87 -10.15
CA ARG A 65 -3.46 21.07 -9.30
C ARG A 65 -2.10 21.75 -9.27
N VAL A 66 -1.03 20.98 -9.39
CA VAL A 66 0.34 21.48 -9.39
C VAL A 66 0.91 21.54 -10.81
N GLY A 67 0.73 20.47 -11.59
CA GLY A 67 1.20 20.42 -12.97
C GLY A 67 0.37 21.22 -13.97
N GLY A 68 -0.84 21.63 -13.59
CA GLY A 68 -1.77 22.31 -14.51
C GLY A 68 -2.17 21.46 -15.72
N ILE A 69 -2.21 20.13 -15.55
CA ILE A 69 -2.46 19.15 -16.61
C ILE A 69 -3.93 18.74 -16.56
N GLU A 70 -4.66 19.04 -17.63
CA GLU A 70 -6.08 18.70 -17.71
C GLU A 70 -6.29 17.17 -17.87
N PRO A 71 -7.43 16.62 -17.44
CA PRO A 71 -7.67 15.17 -17.44
C PRO A 71 -7.50 14.50 -18.80
N ALA A 72 -7.85 15.17 -19.91
CA ALA A 72 -7.66 14.62 -21.25
C ALA A 72 -6.17 14.38 -21.60
N GLU A 73 -5.30 15.29 -21.21
CA GLU A 73 -3.85 15.14 -21.39
C GLU A 73 -3.29 14.11 -20.39
N GLN A 74 -3.83 14.06 -19.17
CA GLN A 74 -3.47 13.02 -18.22
C GLN A 74 -3.82 11.62 -18.73
N ALA A 75 -4.91 11.45 -19.49
CA ALA A 75 -5.23 10.17 -20.12
C ALA A 75 -4.10 9.68 -21.05
N GLU A 76 -3.48 10.60 -21.80
CA GLU A 76 -2.33 10.27 -22.64
C GLU A 76 -1.10 9.89 -21.80
N ILE A 77 -0.86 10.62 -20.70
CA ILE A 77 0.23 10.33 -19.74
C ILE A 77 0.04 8.93 -19.13
N PHE A 78 -1.15 8.61 -18.61
CA PHE A 78 -1.43 7.29 -18.03
C PHE A 78 -1.37 6.18 -19.08
N THR A 79 -1.76 6.44 -20.33
CA THR A 79 -1.58 5.50 -21.44
C THR A 79 -0.09 5.22 -21.69
N ALA A 80 0.75 6.25 -21.66
CA ALA A 80 2.20 6.09 -21.81
C ALA A 80 2.79 5.34 -20.58
N TRP A 81 2.37 5.66 -19.38
CA TRP A 81 2.80 4.97 -18.16
C TRP A 81 2.43 3.49 -18.16
N ASN A 82 1.32 3.11 -18.80
CA ASN A 82 0.92 1.70 -18.94
C ASN A 82 1.83 0.89 -19.91
N GLN A 83 2.84 1.52 -20.51
CA GLN A 83 3.89 0.86 -21.29
C GLN A 83 5.23 0.81 -20.52
N THR A 84 5.22 1.08 -19.22
CA THR A 84 6.39 1.12 -18.35
C THR A 84 6.23 0.10 -17.20
N ASP A 85 7.09 0.21 -16.20
CA ASP A 85 7.00 -0.52 -14.92
C ASP A 85 5.70 -0.32 -14.13
N LEU A 86 4.88 0.66 -14.52
CA LEU A 86 3.54 0.90 -13.99
C LEU A 86 2.44 0.08 -14.69
N ALA A 87 2.77 -0.69 -15.74
CA ALA A 87 1.81 -1.47 -16.52
C ALA A 87 0.90 -2.30 -15.62
N SER A 88 -0.39 -1.96 -15.63
CA SER A 88 -1.39 -2.60 -14.77
C SER A 88 -2.80 -2.25 -15.21
N TYR A 89 -3.75 -3.09 -14.84
CA TYR A 89 -5.18 -2.84 -15.11
C TYR A 89 -5.66 -1.51 -14.52
N LEU A 90 -5.24 -1.14 -13.32
CA LEU A 90 -5.66 0.13 -12.71
C LEU A 90 -5.11 1.34 -13.45
N ILE A 91 -3.90 1.29 -13.98
CA ILE A 91 -3.34 2.36 -14.85
C ILE A 91 -4.09 2.41 -16.19
N GLU A 92 -4.36 1.25 -16.81
CA GLU A 92 -5.16 1.15 -18.04
C GLU A 92 -6.52 1.83 -17.89
N ILE A 93 -7.31 1.41 -16.90
CA ILE A 93 -8.66 1.97 -16.71
C ILE A 93 -8.64 3.42 -16.23
N THR A 94 -7.56 3.88 -15.61
CA THR A 94 -7.41 5.30 -15.26
C THR A 94 -7.34 6.15 -16.53
N ALA A 95 -6.56 5.74 -17.54
CA ALA A 95 -6.51 6.42 -18.82
C ALA A 95 -7.89 6.46 -19.49
N GLU A 96 -8.62 5.33 -19.49
CA GLU A 96 -9.98 5.24 -20.05
C GLU A 96 -10.96 6.17 -19.34
N VAL A 97 -10.95 6.17 -17.99
CA VAL A 97 -11.85 7.03 -17.18
C VAL A 97 -11.57 8.52 -17.44
N LEU A 98 -10.29 8.90 -17.56
CA LEU A 98 -9.89 10.29 -17.80
C LEU A 98 -10.21 10.77 -19.22
N ALA A 99 -10.21 9.86 -20.20
CA ALA A 99 -10.59 10.16 -21.58
C ALA A 99 -12.11 10.19 -21.82
N GLN A 100 -12.90 9.59 -20.91
CA GLN A 100 -14.34 9.42 -21.11
C GLN A 100 -15.08 10.76 -21.12
N LYS A 101 -15.84 11.00 -22.19
CA LYS A 101 -16.74 12.17 -22.29
C LYS A 101 -18.08 11.88 -21.64
N ASP A 102 -18.62 12.90 -21.00
CA ASP A 102 -20.00 12.91 -20.52
C ASP A 102 -20.95 13.42 -21.63
N GLU A 103 -21.92 12.59 -22.00
CA GLU A 103 -22.87 12.93 -23.07
C GLU A 103 -23.81 14.10 -22.70
N ALA A 104 -24.10 14.28 -21.41
CA ALA A 104 -25.04 15.31 -20.96
C ALA A 104 -24.41 16.71 -20.95
N THR A 105 -23.15 16.84 -20.57
CA THR A 105 -22.45 18.13 -20.47
C THR A 105 -21.53 18.41 -21.64
N GLY A 106 -21.13 17.38 -22.39
CA GLY A 106 -20.13 17.45 -23.45
C GLY A 106 -18.69 17.59 -22.93
N GLY A 107 -18.49 17.68 -21.62
CA GLY A 107 -17.19 17.70 -20.94
C GLY A 107 -16.67 16.32 -20.65
N LEU A 108 -15.68 16.23 -19.74
CA LEU A 108 -15.14 14.95 -19.28
C LEU A 108 -15.99 14.39 -18.13
N LEU A 109 -16.22 13.07 -18.14
CA LEU A 109 -17.06 12.40 -17.15
C LEU A 109 -16.49 12.57 -15.73
N VAL A 110 -15.16 12.51 -15.58
CA VAL A 110 -14.49 12.65 -14.26
C VAL A 110 -14.80 13.99 -13.59
N ASP A 111 -15.08 15.04 -14.33
CA ASP A 111 -15.39 16.38 -13.79
C ASP A 111 -16.81 16.48 -13.22
N VAL A 112 -17.70 15.57 -13.57
CA VAL A 112 -19.09 15.53 -13.09
C VAL A 112 -19.37 14.38 -12.12
N ILE A 113 -18.41 13.49 -11.90
CA ILE A 113 -18.50 12.47 -10.86
C ILE A 113 -18.31 13.15 -9.49
N VAL A 114 -19.20 12.82 -8.55
CA VAL A 114 -19.08 13.31 -7.15
C VAL A 114 -17.81 12.73 -6.52
N ASP A 115 -17.06 13.57 -5.81
CA ASP A 115 -15.79 13.21 -5.17
C ASP A 115 -15.97 12.37 -3.88
N GLU A 116 -16.80 11.32 -3.98
CA GLU A 116 -17.05 10.35 -2.92
C GLU A 116 -16.67 8.93 -3.41
N ALA A 117 -15.71 8.30 -2.73
CA ALA A 117 -15.29 6.95 -3.05
C ALA A 117 -15.96 5.92 -2.13
N GLY A 118 -16.88 5.13 -2.68
CA GLY A 118 -17.57 4.07 -1.96
C GLY A 118 -16.66 2.94 -1.50
N GLN A 119 -17.07 2.21 -0.45
CA GLN A 119 -16.38 1.02 0.03
C GLN A 119 -17.34 -0.06 0.51
N LYS A 120 -16.98 -1.34 0.29
CA LYS A 120 -17.75 -2.50 0.77
C LYS A 120 -17.18 -3.11 2.06
N GLY A 121 -16.11 -2.52 2.62
CA GLY A 121 -15.54 -2.88 3.93
C GLY A 121 -14.27 -3.73 3.90
N THR A 122 -13.86 -4.32 2.77
CA THR A 122 -12.68 -5.20 2.72
C THR A 122 -11.38 -4.45 3.03
N GLY A 123 -11.18 -3.24 2.52
CA GLY A 123 -10.02 -2.41 2.87
C GLY A 123 -10.00 -2.05 4.36
N ARG A 124 -11.18 -1.72 4.94
CA ARG A 124 -11.32 -1.47 6.38
C ARG A 124 -10.95 -2.72 7.19
N TRP A 125 -11.41 -3.90 6.79
CA TRP A 125 -11.04 -5.14 7.47
C TRP A 125 -9.56 -5.42 7.38
N THR A 126 -8.92 -5.12 6.25
CA THR A 126 -7.45 -5.23 6.11
C THR A 126 -6.74 -4.31 7.11
N ALA A 127 -7.16 -3.05 7.23
CA ALA A 127 -6.55 -2.11 8.16
C ALA A 127 -6.72 -2.56 9.63
N ILE A 128 -7.94 -3.01 10.01
CA ILE A 128 -8.22 -3.55 11.36
C ILE A 128 -7.35 -4.78 11.63
N SER A 129 -7.35 -5.74 10.73
CA SER A 129 -6.57 -6.97 10.91
C SER A 129 -5.06 -6.70 10.90
N GLY A 130 -4.58 -5.69 10.15
CA GLY A 130 -3.19 -5.24 10.23
C GLY A 130 -2.80 -4.82 11.65
N LEU A 131 -3.69 -4.08 12.34
CA LEU A 131 -3.50 -3.73 13.76
C LEU A 131 -3.53 -4.96 14.66
N ASP A 132 -4.46 -5.90 14.42
CA ASP A 132 -4.60 -7.12 15.22
C ASP A 132 -3.35 -8.02 15.14
N VAL A 133 -2.77 -8.18 13.95
CA VAL A 133 -1.55 -8.99 13.75
C VAL A 133 -0.25 -8.19 13.88
N GLY A 134 -0.33 -6.91 14.23
CA GLY A 134 0.84 -6.05 14.42
C GLY A 134 1.62 -5.71 13.13
N ALA A 135 0.98 -5.81 11.97
CA ALA A 135 1.59 -5.45 10.69
C ALA A 135 1.41 -3.95 10.37
N PRO A 136 2.49 -3.21 10.06
CA PRO A 136 2.42 -1.77 9.79
C PRO A 136 1.91 -1.49 8.36
N VAL A 137 0.60 -1.51 8.15
CA VAL A 137 -0.08 -1.32 6.85
C VAL A 137 -0.51 0.14 6.63
N ALA A 138 0.38 1.10 6.87
CA ALA A 138 0.06 2.53 6.87
C ALA A 138 -0.54 3.01 5.53
N ALA A 139 0.03 2.65 4.38
CA ALA A 139 -0.49 3.04 3.07
C ALA A 139 -1.92 2.51 2.82
N ILE A 140 -2.20 1.27 3.24
CA ILE A 140 -3.52 0.66 3.15
C ILE A 140 -4.50 1.37 4.09
N ALA A 141 -4.10 1.64 5.33
CA ALA A 141 -4.95 2.32 6.31
C ALA A 141 -5.30 3.75 5.88
N GLU A 142 -4.32 4.52 5.38
CA GLU A 142 -4.55 5.87 4.87
C GLU A 142 -5.52 5.91 3.70
N SER A 143 -5.49 4.91 2.80
CA SER A 143 -6.46 4.82 1.72
C SER A 143 -7.90 4.62 2.22
N VAL A 144 -8.09 3.90 3.32
CA VAL A 144 -9.39 3.72 3.98
C VAL A 144 -9.84 5.03 4.63
N PHE A 145 -8.94 5.76 5.28
CA PHE A 145 -9.26 7.07 5.87
C PHE A 145 -9.57 8.11 4.81
N ALA A 146 -8.84 8.14 3.70
CA ALA A 146 -9.13 9.02 2.57
C ALA A 146 -10.55 8.78 2.01
N ARG A 147 -10.96 7.52 1.80
CA ARG A 147 -12.34 7.18 1.39
C ARG A 147 -13.36 7.60 2.43
N SER A 148 -13.08 7.39 3.71
CA SER A 148 -13.95 7.79 4.80
C SER A 148 -14.14 9.31 4.88
N LEU A 149 -13.07 10.07 4.63
CA LEU A 149 -13.13 11.53 4.55
C LEU A 149 -13.92 12.00 3.31
N SER A 150 -13.72 11.35 2.16
CA SER A 150 -14.45 11.68 0.93
C SER A 150 -15.97 11.55 1.10
N SER A 151 -16.41 10.58 1.90
CA SER A 151 -17.82 10.32 2.21
C SER A 151 -18.44 11.26 3.27
N GLN A 152 -17.79 12.41 3.53
CA GLN A 152 -18.26 13.42 4.47
C GLN A 152 -18.43 14.81 3.80
N PRO A 153 -19.25 14.93 2.73
CA PRO A 153 -19.32 16.16 1.93
C PRO A 153 -19.75 17.38 2.73
N HIS A 154 -20.68 17.21 3.67
CA HIS A 154 -21.13 18.31 4.52
C HIS A 154 -20.00 18.81 5.46
N VAL A 155 -19.25 17.91 6.09
CA VAL A 155 -18.12 18.29 6.97
C VAL A 155 -17.06 19.02 6.15
N ARG A 156 -16.73 18.53 4.95
CA ARG A 156 -15.76 19.14 4.04
C ARG A 156 -16.23 20.52 3.56
N GLU A 157 -17.53 20.68 3.30
CA GLU A 157 -18.10 21.98 2.93
C GLU A 157 -17.97 23.01 4.08
N VAL A 158 -18.33 22.63 5.30
CA VAL A 158 -18.16 23.49 6.49
C VAL A 158 -16.69 23.81 6.69
N ALA A 159 -15.79 22.83 6.58
CA ALA A 159 -14.36 23.05 6.73
C ALA A 159 -13.82 24.08 5.73
N ARG A 160 -14.19 23.98 4.44
CA ARG A 160 -13.78 24.95 3.41
C ARG A 160 -14.18 26.39 3.77
N ARG A 161 -15.37 26.58 4.36
CA ARG A 161 -15.85 27.90 4.76
C ARG A 161 -15.17 28.42 6.04
N THR A 162 -14.88 27.53 6.99
CA THR A 162 -14.41 27.90 8.33
C THR A 162 -12.89 28.02 8.40
N LEU A 163 -12.18 27.16 7.64
CA LEU A 163 -10.71 27.05 7.66
C LEU A 163 -10.06 27.80 6.48
N ALA A 164 -10.80 28.67 5.78
CA ALA A 164 -10.31 29.40 4.61
C ALA A 164 -9.19 30.41 4.97
N ALA A 165 -9.12 30.87 6.21
CA ALA A 165 -8.10 31.84 6.64
C ALA A 165 -6.69 31.22 6.54
N GLY A 166 -5.83 31.79 5.71
CA GLY A 166 -4.45 31.35 5.47
C GLY A 166 -4.24 30.48 4.20
N ILE A 167 -5.32 30.05 3.54
CA ILE A 167 -5.20 29.30 2.28
C ILE A 167 -4.91 30.23 1.09
N GLU A 168 -5.38 31.49 1.15
CA GLU A 168 -5.22 32.49 0.07
C GLU A 168 -3.78 32.96 -0.17
N SER A 169 -2.83 32.61 0.69
CA SER A 169 -1.45 33.10 0.63
C SER A 169 -0.41 32.13 0.10
N VAL A 170 -0.79 30.87 -0.17
CA VAL A 170 0.14 29.88 -0.70
C VAL A 170 -0.14 29.68 -2.18
N GLU A 171 0.55 30.44 -3.04
CA GLU A 171 0.64 30.04 -4.45
C GLU A 171 1.28 28.64 -4.50
N ALA A 172 0.56 27.69 -5.08
CA ALA A 172 1.14 26.38 -5.31
C ALA A 172 2.43 26.54 -6.13
N PRO A 173 3.56 25.98 -5.70
CA PRO A 173 4.79 26.09 -6.45
C PRO A 173 4.56 25.46 -7.83
N GLN A 174 4.70 26.27 -8.87
CA GLN A 174 4.65 25.75 -10.24
C GLN A 174 5.95 25.01 -10.52
N PRO A 175 5.90 23.80 -11.09
CA PRO A 175 7.11 23.10 -11.49
C PRO A 175 7.90 23.94 -12.50
N ALA A 176 9.21 24.05 -12.29
CA ALA A 176 10.08 24.75 -13.23
C ALA A 176 10.14 24.03 -14.59
N ASP A 177 10.03 22.70 -14.56
CA ASP A 177 9.95 21.80 -15.70
C ASP A 177 8.77 20.87 -15.51
N ARG A 178 7.81 20.94 -16.44
CA ARG A 178 6.58 20.15 -16.40
C ARG A 178 6.83 18.68 -16.71
N GLU A 179 7.74 18.38 -17.64
CA GLU A 179 8.08 17.01 -18.04
C GLU A 179 8.82 16.31 -16.88
N GLU A 180 9.77 17.01 -16.24
CA GLU A 180 10.44 16.51 -15.04
C GLU A 180 9.45 16.23 -13.92
N PHE A 181 8.47 17.10 -13.69
CA PHE A 181 7.45 16.89 -12.66
C PHE A 181 6.56 15.67 -12.95
N VAL A 182 6.15 15.47 -14.20
CA VAL A 182 5.38 14.28 -14.63
C VAL A 182 6.18 13.01 -14.35
N GLU A 183 7.47 13.01 -14.66
CA GLU A 183 8.35 11.87 -14.40
C GLU A 183 8.57 11.66 -12.91
N ASP A 184 8.72 12.72 -12.11
CA ASP A 184 8.80 12.63 -10.65
C ASP A 184 7.55 11.98 -10.05
N VAL A 185 6.36 12.38 -10.51
CA VAL A 185 5.08 11.78 -10.08
C VAL A 185 5.01 10.30 -10.49
N ARG A 186 5.48 9.94 -11.68
CA ARG A 186 5.55 8.54 -12.13
C ARG A 186 6.41 7.69 -11.20
N GLN A 187 7.61 8.15 -10.89
CA GLN A 187 8.55 7.45 -10.01
C GLN A 187 8.01 7.34 -8.58
N ALA A 188 7.42 8.40 -8.05
CA ALA A 188 6.80 8.40 -6.73
C ALA A 188 5.62 7.42 -6.67
N LEU A 189 4.78 7.39 -7.72
CA LEU A 189 3.66 6.46 -7.85
C LEU A 189 4.17 5.01 -7.81
N PHE A 190 5.17 4.68 -8.61
CA PHE A 190 5.77 3.35 -8.63
C PHE A 190 6.31 2.92 -7.27
N ALA A 191 7.12 3.77 -6.63
CA ALA A 191 7.67 3.48 -5.29
C ALA A 191 6.57 3.28 -4.24
N SER A 192 5.52 4.09 -4.26
CA SER A 192 4.40 3.96 -3.31
C SER A 192 3.57 2.70 -3.54
N LYS A 193 3.38 2.29 -4.81
CA LYS A 193 2.77 0.99 -5.14
C LYS A 193 3.61 -0.16 -4.58
N LEU A 194 4.93 -0.14 -4.75
CA LEU A 194 5.83 -1.16 -4.17
C LEU A 194 5.65 -1.29 -2.66
N VAL A 195 5.58 -0.16 -1.95
CA VAL A 195 5.34 -0.17 -0.50
C VAL A 195 3.98 -0.76 -0.15
N ALA A 196 2.92 -0.44 -0.88
CA ALA A 196 1.60 -1.00 -0.63
C ALA A 196 1.58 -2.53 -0.78
N TYR A 197 2.23 -3.07 -1.84
CA TYR A 197 2.39 -4.52 -2.00
C TYR A 197 3.26 -5.12 -0.89
N ALA A 198 4.37 -4.49 -0.52
CA ALA A 198 5.23 -4.96 0.56
C ALA A 198 4.48 -5.06 1.89
N GLN A 199 3.70 -4.04 2.25
CA GLN A 199 2.86 -4.04 3.44
C GLN A 199 1.82 -5.17 3.42
N GLY A 200 1.18 -5.40 2.27
CA GLY A 200 0.24 -6.50 2.10
C GLY A 200 0.89 -7.87 2.25
N MET A 201 2.06 -8.10 1.63
CA MET A 201 2.79 -9.35 1.74
C MET A 201 3.31 -9.60 3.17
N ASP A 202 3.80 -8.57 3.85
CA ASP A 202 4.21 -8.68 5.25
C ASP A 202 3.04 -8.98 6.18
N MET A 203 1.87 -8.39 5.91
CA MET A 203 0.65 -8.70 6.65
C MET A 203 0.21 -10.15 6.46
N LEU A 204 0.33 -10.72 5.24
CA LEU A 204 0.07 -12.14 5.00
C LEU A 204 1.03 -13.03 5.80
N ALA A 205 2.30 -12.68 5.86
CA ALA A 205 3.27 -13.41 6.66
C ALA A 205 3.00 -13.32 8.17
N ALA A 206 2.62 -12.13 8.68
CA ALA A 206 2.24 -11.95 10.07
C ALA A 206 0.97 -12.76 10.42
N ALA A 207 -0.02 -12.78 9.53
CA ALA A 207 -1.23 -13.58 9.70
C ALA A 207 -0.94 -15.10 9.65
N ALA A 208 -0.02 -15.52 8.77
CA ALA A 208 0.41 -16.92 8.74
C ALA A 208 0.99 -17.34 10.08
N GLN A 209 1.80 -16.48 10.72
CA GLN A 209 2.35 -16.73 12.05
C GLN A 209 1.25 -16.75 13.13
N GLU A 210 0.34 -15.78 13.14
CA GLU A 210 -0.72 -15.65 14.14
C GLU A 210 -1.71 -16.82 14.09
N TYR A 211 -2.10 -17.24 12.88
CA TYR A 211 -3.13 -18.26 12.69
C TYR A 211 -2.58 -19.66 12.38
N GLY A 212 -1.27 -19.83 12.32
CA GLY A 212 -0.63 -21.12 12.02
C GLY A 212 -0.90 -21.60 10.58
N TRP A 213 -0.97 -20.69 9.62
CA TRP A 213 -1.16 -21.04 8.20
C TRP A 213 0.17 -21.26 7.47
N SER A 214 0.13 -22.13 6.47
CA SER A 214 1.22 -22.37 5.53
C SER A 214 0.94 -21.55 4.26
N LEU A 215 1.36 -20.28 4.22
CA LEU A 215 1.15 -19.40 3.08
C LEU A 215 2.42 -19.32 2.22
N ASP A 216 2.33 -19.70 0.95
CA ASP A 216 3.37 -19.46 -0.02
C ASP A 216 3.15 -18.15 -0.77
N LEU A 217 3.94 -17.12 -0.43
CA LEU A 217 3.77 -15.77 -0.97
C LEU A 217 4.06 -15.69 -2.47
N GLY A 218 4.96 -16.52 -3.00
CA GLY A 218 5.25 -16.59 -4.43
C GLY A 218 4.04 -17.12 -5.21
N THR A 219 3.46 -18.23 -4.74
CA THR A 219 2.22 -18.75 -5.32
C THR A 219 1.09 -17.75 -5.19
N ILE A 220 0.89 -17.10 -4.03
CA ILE A 220 -0.15 -16.09 -3.85
C ILE A 220 0.00 -14.95 -4.86
N ALA A 221 1.20 -14.41 -5.05
CA ALA A 221 1.46 -13.37 -6.05
C ALA A 221 1.10 -13.84 -7.46
N SER A 222 1.40 -15.10 -7.81
CA SER A 222 1.07 -15.68 -9.11
C SER A 222 -0.43 -15.72 -9.40
N LEU A 223 -1.28 -15.86 -8.36
CA LEU A 223 -2.74 -15.88 -8.50
C LEU A 223 -3.34 -14.53 -8.83
N TRP A 224 -2.60 -13.45 -8.61
CA TRP A 224 -3.05 -12.08 -8.82
C TRP A 224 -2.66 -11.52 -10.20
N ARG A 225 -1.87 -12.27 -10.99
CA ARG A 225 -1.38 -11.85 -12.30
C ARG A 225 -2.50 -11.65 -13.33
N ASP A 226 -3.61 -12.39 -13.19
CA ASP A 226 -4.77 -12.24 -14.06
C ASP A 226 -6.10 -12.46 -13.33
N GLY A 227 -7.22 -12.03 -13.96
CA GLY A 227 -8.58 -12.20 -13.43
C GLY A 227 -8.89 -11.41 -12.16
N CYS A 228 -8.08 -10.42 -11.79
CA CYS A 228 -8.32 -9.59 -10.62
C CYS A 228 -8.02 -8.10 -10.90
N ILE A 229 -8.41 -7.22 -9.96
CA ILE A 229 -8.29 -5.76 -10.12
C ILE A 229 -6.83 -5.29 -10.05
N ILE A 230 -5.98 -5.93 -9.24
CA ILE A 230 -4.59 -5.50 -9.05
C ILE A 230 -3.60 -6.18 -10.02
N ARG A 231 -4.09 -6.86 -11.07
CA ARG A 231 -3.21 -7.48 -12.07
C ARG A 231 -2.26 -6.45 -12.68
N ALA A 232 -0.98 -6.78 -12.71
CA ALA A 232 0.11 -5.89 -13.11
C ALA A 232 1.35 -6.71 -13.47
N ASP A 233 2.21 -6.20 -14.34
CA ASP A 233 3.50 -6.80 -14.68
C ASP A 233 4.40 -6.93 -13.46
N LEU A 234 4.25 -6.02 -12.50
CA LEU A 234 4.92 -6.04 -11.21
C LEU A 234 4.74 -7.37 -10.44
N LEU A 235 3.62 -8.05 -10.62
CA LEU A 235 3.33 -9.31 -9.90
C LEU A 235 4.23 -10.47 -10.35
N ASP A 236 4.75 -10.47 -11.57
CA ASP A 236 5.76 -11.44 -12.01
C ASP A 236 7.08 -11.23 -11.27
N VAL A 237 7.46 -9.98 -11.02
CA VAL A 237 8.68 -9.65 -10.26
C VAL A 237 8.49 -10.01 -8.79
N ILE A 238 7.33 -9.70 -8.20
CA ILE A 238 6.99 -10.08 -6.81
C ILE A 238 7.00 -11.60 -6.66
N MET A 239 6.36 -12.33 -7.57
CA MET A 239 6.34 -13.79 -7.57
C MET A 239 7.75 -14.36 -7.55
N LYS A 240 8.62 -13.86 -8.43
CA LYS A 240 10.03 -14.28 -8.52
C LYS A 240 10.82 -13.97 -7.25
N ALA A 241 10.63 -12.79 -6.66
CA ALA A 241 11.26 -12.40 -5.40
C ALA A 241 10.92 -13.34 -4.23
N PHE A 242 9.72 -13.93 -4.25
CA PHE A 242 9.30 -14.94 -3.28
C PHE A 242 9.57 -16.39 -3.73
N GLY A 243 10.47 -16.62 -4.68
CA GLY A 243 10.90 -17.96 -5.11
C GLY A 243 10.05 -18.62 -6.19
N GLY A 244 9.22 -17.84 -6.90
CA GLY A 244 8.37 -18.32 -7.99
C GLY A 244 7.10 -19.02 -7.54
N ARG A 245 6.28 -19.42 -8.51
CA ARG A 245 5.08 -20.23 -8.27
C ARG A 245 5.49 -21.68 -7.99
N ASP A 246 5.04 -22.20 -6.87
CA ASP A 246 5.19 -23.60 -6.50
C ASP A 246 3.99 -24.03 -5.65
N THR A 247 3.02 -24.71 -6.28
CA THR A 247 1.77 -25.12 -5.63
C THR A 247 1.96 -26.27 -4.66
N ASP A 248 3.09 -26.95 -4.70
CA ASP A 248 3.46 -28.06 -3.81
C ASP A 248 4.31 -27.57 -2.62
N ARG A 249 4.73 -26.29 -2.65
CA ARG A 249 5.50 -25.69 -1.55
C ARG A 249 4.58 -25.26 -0.42
N HIS A 250 4.64 -25.98 0.66
CA HIS A 250 3.91 -25.71 1.89
C HIS A 250 4.91 -25.38 3.01
N PRO A 251 5.20 -24.09 3.28
CA PRO A 251 6.04 -23.73 4.40
C PRO A 251 5.51 -24.31 5.71
N GLU A 252 6.40 -24.56 6.66
CA GLU A 252 5.96 -24.92 8.01
C GLU A 252 4.96 -23.87 8.53
N PRO A 253 3.87 -24.29 9.19
CA PRO A 253 2.84 -23.37 9.66
C PRO A 253 3.43 -22.21 10.47
N GLY A 254 3.04 -20.99 10.14
CA GLY A 254 3.55 -19.79 10.79
C GLY A 254 4.96 -19.35 10.38
N THR A 255 5.56 -19.96 9.36
CA THR A 255 6.88 -19.57 8.87
C THR A 255 6.84 -19.03 7.44
N ARG A 256 7.93 -18.42 6.99
CA ARG A 256 8.17 -18.12 5.58
C ARG A 256 8.90 -19.29 4.93
N ALA A 257 8.71 -19.52 3.63
CA ALA A 257 9.51 -20.49 2.91
C ALA A 257 10.99 -20.06 2.89
N GLU A 258 11.88 -21.05 2.88
CA GLU A 258 13.32 -20.81 2.88
C GLU A 258 13.73 -19.97 1.66
N GLY A 259 14.61 -18.99 1.89
CA GLY A 259 15.10 -18.08 0.84
C GLY A 259 14.17 -16.90 0.51
N GLN A 260 12.96 -16.84 1.06
CA GLN A 260 12.08 -15.69 0.85
C GLN A 260 12.57 -14.44 1.63
N PRO A 261 12.47 -13.23 1.05
CA PRO A 261 12.86 -12.01 1.73
C PRO A 261 11.97 -11.75 2.95
N VAL A 262 12.55 -11.20 4.02
CA VAL A 262 11.80 -10.80 5.23
C VAL A 262 10.80 -9.70 4.92
N ASN A 263 11.14 -8.81 4.00
CA ASN A 263 10.27 -7.78 3.46
C ASN A 263 10.51 -7.69 1.95
N LEU A 264 9.47 -7.51 1.15
CA LEU A 264 9.57 -7.43 -0.31
C LEU A 264 10.56 -6.37 -0.77
N LEU A 265 10.63 -5.22 -0.06
CA LEU A 265 11.52 -4.12 -0.41
C LEU A 265 13.02 -4.44 -0.26
N PHE A 266 13.36 -5.56 0.39
CA PHE A 266 14.74 -6.01 0.55
C PHE A 266 15.21 -6.91 -0.59
N ALA A 267 14.31 -7.37 -1.47
CA ALA A 267 14.71 -8.02 -2.70
C ALA A 267 15.50 -7.03 -3.58
N PRO A 268 16.61 -7.46 -4.23
CA PRO A 268 17.53 -6.55 -4.93
C PRO A 268 16.85 -5.66 -5.96
N GLU A 269 15.92 -6.21 -6.74
CA GLU A 269 15.19 -5.50 -7.78
C GLU A 269 14.38 -4.34 -7.22
N PHE A 270 13.71 -4.55 -6.09
CA PHE A 270 12.87 -3.54 -5.45
C PHE A 270 13.69 -2.52 -4.66
N SER A 271 14.74 -2.96 -3.98
CA SER A 271 15.61 -2.05 -3.26
C SER A 271 16.31 -1.06 -4.20
N GLN A 272 16.73 -1.52 -5.39
CA GLN A 272 17.32 -0.67 -6.42
C GLN A 272 16.27 0.29 -6.99
N ALA A 273 15.10 -0.21 -7.40
CA ALA A 273 14.04 0.60 -7.99
C ALA A 273 13.58 1.74 -7.06
N ILE A 274 13.43 1.45 -5.76
CA ILE A 274 13.10 2.50 -4.77
C ILE A 274 14.27 3.49 -4.60
N ALA A 275 15.52 3.02 -4.57
CA ALA A 275 16.67 3.91 -4.42
C ALA A 275 16.74 4.92 -5.58
N GLU A 276 16.44 4.49 -6.79
CA GLU A 276 16.38 5.33 -7.99
C GLU A 276 15.21 6.33 -7.92
N ALA A 277 14.02 5.89 -7.48
CA ALA A 277 12.83 6.72 -7.37
C ALA A 277 12.83 7.69 -6.17
N LEU A 278 13.64 7.43 -5.15
CA LEU A 278 13.59 8.13 -3.86
C LEU A 278 13.76 9.66 -3.96
N PRO A 279 14.69 10.22 -4.77
CA PRO A 279 14.82 11.67 -4.92
C PRO A 279 13.56 12.31 -5.48
N ALA A 280 12.96 11.74 -6.51
CA ALA A 280 11.71 12.18 -7.13
C ALA A 280 10.55 12.10 -6.12
N TRP A 281 10.42 10.97 -5.45
CA TRP A 281 9.38 10.76 -4.44
C TRP A 281 9.41 11.81 -3.32
N ARG A 282 10.61 12.16 -2.82
CA ARG A 282 10.76 13.23 -1.84
C ARG A 282 10.35 14.60 -2.38
N ARG A 283 10.71 14.93 -3.62
CA ARG A 283 10.29 16.19 -4.27
C ARG A 283 8.76 16.25 -4.41
N VAL A 284 8.14 15.16 -4.84
CA VAL A 284 6.67 15.07 -4.98
C VAL A 284 5.97 15.31 -3.67
N VAL A 285 6.35 14.62 -2.59
CA VAL A 285 5.73 14.79 -1.27
C VAL A 285 5.96 16.21 -0.73
N ALA A 286 7.17 16.75 -0.85
CA ALA A 286 7.48 18.10 -0.42
C ALA A 286 6.65 19.16 -1.19
N THR A 287 6.54 18.99 -2.50
CA THR A 287 5.72 19.84 -3.39
C THR A 287 4.24 19.77 -2.99
N ALA A 288 3.70 18.57 -2.78
CA ALA A 288 2.32 18.35 -2.36
C ALA A 288 2.00 19.10 -1.05
N VAL A 289 2.86 18.93 -0.03
CA VAL A 289 2.70 19.58 1.27
C VAL A 289 2.76 21.10 1.11
N THR A 290 3.69 21.63 0.34
CA THR A 290 3.83 23.08 0.09
C THR A 290 2.64 23.63 -0.68
N ALA A 291 2.10 22.89 -1.64
CA ALA A 291 0.93 23.26 -2.43
C ALA A 291 -0.41 23.07 -1.70
N GLY A 292 -0.43 22.45 -0.52
CA GLY A 292 -1.66 22.10 0.18
C GLY A 292 -2.48 21.02 -0.54
N VAL A 293 -1.83 20.14 -1.30
CA VAL A 293 -2.46 18.98 -1.95
C VAL A 293 -2.34 17.77 -1.02
N PRO A 294 -3.46 17.17 -0.60
CA PRO A 294 -3.41 16.02 0.30
C PRO A 294 -2.91 14.76 -0.44
N VAL A 295 -1.84 14.16 0.07
CA VAL A 295 -1.24 12.94 -0.48
C VAL A 295 -0.95 11.92 0.64
N PRO A 296 -2.00 11.42 1.32
CA PRO A 296 -1.83 10.57 2.50
C PRO A 296 -1.09 9.28 2.18
N VAL A 297 -1.32 8.63 1.04
CA VAL A 297 -0.64 7.38 0.69
C VAL A 297 0.80 7.62 0.26
N PHE A 298 1.09 8.62 -0.59
CA PHE A 298 2.48 8.98 -0.90
C PHE A 298 3.30 9.29 0.35
N SER A 299 2.70 10.05 1.28
CA SER A 299 3.37 10.48 2.51
C SER A 299 3.60 9.32 3.48
N SER A 300 2.59 8.49 3.72
CA SER A 300 2.70 7.37 4.67
C SER A 300 3.59 6.25 4.14
N ALA A 301 3.57 5.99 2.84
CA ALA A 301 4.46 5.03 2.21
C ALA A 301 5.93 5.48 2.31
N LEU A 302 6.22 6.77 2.06
CA LEU A 302 7.56 7.33 2.23
C LEU A 302 8.02 7.27 3.69
N ALA A 303 7.13 7.62 4.64
CA ALA A 303 7.43 7.55 6.07
C ALA A 303 7.69 6.10 6.53
N TYR A 304 6.93 5.12 6.02
CA TYR A 304 7.18 3.71 6.29
C TYR A 304 8.56 3.28 5.78
N TYR A 305 8.91 3.63 4.54
CA TYR A 305 10.23 3.34 3.97
C TYR A 305 11.37 3.96 4.77
N ASP A 306 11.23 5.23 5.15
CA ASP A 306 12.23 5.91 5.98
C ASP A 306 12.32 5.28 7.38
N GLY A 307 11.21 4.88 7.97
CA GLY A 307 11.17 4.18 9.25
C GLY A 307 11.88 2.83 9.23
N LEU A 308 11.70 2.05 8.14
CA LEU A 308 12.38 0.74 7.98
C LEU A 308 13.92 0.86 7.98
N ARG A 309 14.45 1.93 7.43
CA ARG A 309 15.91 2.14 7.26
C ARG A 309 16.53 3.08 8.26
N ALA A 310 15.77 3.58 9.21
CA ALA A 310 16.29 4.48 10.24
C ALA A 310 17.17 3.71 11.23
N ASP A 311 18.38 4.21 11.48
CA ASP A 311 19.28 3.65 12.49
C ASP A 311 18.65 3.64 13.89
N ARG A 312 17.83 4.65 14.17
CA ARG A 312 17.13 4.78 15.44
C ARG A 312 15.79 5.50 15.27
N LEU A 313 14.74 4.89 15.79
CA LEU A 313 13.41 5.48 15.82
C LEU A 313 13.18 6.32 17.09
N PRO A 314 12.26 7.30 17.06
CA PRO A 314 11.89 8.08 18.24
C PRO A 314 11.15 7.24 19.31
N ALA A 315 10.90 5.97 19.04
CA ALA A 315 10.26 5.03 19.95
C ALA A 315 10.95 4.91 21.31
N ALA A 316 12.27 5.19 21.38
CA ALA A 316 13.01 5.22 22.65
C ALA A 316 12.46 6.29 23.61
N LEU A 317 12.09 7.49 23.11
CA LEU A 317 11.44 8.51 23.92
C LEU A 317 10.05 8.06 24.39
N VAL A 318 9.26 7.46 23.49
CA VAL A 318 7.93 6.93 23.84
C VAL A 318 8.04 5.88 24.93
N GLN A 319 9.01 4.97 24.83
CA GLN A 319 9.24 3.95 25.87
C GLN A 319 9.69 4.57 27.19
N GLY A 320 10.55 5.58 27.17
CA GLY A 320 10.92 6.33 28.39
C GLY A 320 9.73 7.04 29.04
N GLN A 321 8.83 7.61 28.24
CA GLN A 321 7.57 8.21 28.75
C GLN A 321 6.67 7.14 29.40
N ARG A 322 6.53 5.97 28.78
CA ARG A 322 5.76 4.84 29.34
C ARG A 322 6.37 4.37 30.66
N ASP A 323 7.68 4.34 30.77
CA ASP A 323 8.36 3.99 32.00
C ASP A 323 8.14 5.06 33.07
N TYR A 324 8.17 6.35 32.71
CA TYR A 324 7.95 7.45 33.63
C TYR A 324 6.57 7.41 34.32
N PHE A 325 5.49 7.23 33.53
CA PHE A 325 4.14 7.28 34.09
C PHE A 325 3.58 5.93 34.57
N GLY A 326 4.17 4.81 34.15
CA GLY A 326 3.58 3.49 34.41
C GLY A 326 4.57 2.39 34.75
N ALA A 327 5.85 2.69 34.97
CA ALA A 327 6.90 1.70 35.22
C ALA A 327 6.89 0.55 34.18
N HIS A 328 6.66 0.89 32.90
CA HIS A 328 6.54 -0.11 31.83
C HIS A 328 7.90 -0.66 31.38
N THR A 329 8.94 -0.32 32.08
CA THR A 329 10.33 -0.74 31.84
C THR A 329 10.87 -0.37 30.45
N TYR A 330 12.16 -0.48 30.26
CA TYR A 330 12.82 -0.31 28.96
C TYR A 330 14.02 -1.24 28.88
N ARG A 331 14.38 -1.64 27.67
CA ARG A 331 15.65 -2.31 27.37
C ARG A 331 16.70 -1.29 26.98
N ARG A 332 17.95 -1.57 27.29
CA ARG A 332 19.10 -0.73 26.94
C ARG A 332 19.80 -1.25 25.70
N THR A 333 20.56 -0.39 25.03
CA THR A 333 21.38 -0.75 23.86
C THR A 333 22.79 -1.22 24.25
N ASP A 334 23.22 -0.97 25.48
CA ASP A 334 24.57 -1.18 25.99
C ASP A 334 24.67 -2.39 26.94
N ARG A 335 23.56 -2.97 27.35
CA ARG A 335 23.49 -4.18 28.18
C ARG A 335 22.13 -4.86 28.09
N ASP A 336 22.11 -6.16 28.33
CA ASP A 336 20.89 -6.97 28.38
C ASP A 336 20.10 -6.68 29.68
N GLY A 337 18.82 -7.06 29.65
CA GLY A 337 17.89 -6.91 30.77
C GLY A 337 16.76 -5.92 30.48
N SER A 338 15.84 -5.82 31.43
CA SER A 338 14.75 -4.87 31.46
C SER A 338 14.92 -3.95 32.66
N PHE A 339 14.75 -2.67 32.48
CA PHE A 339 15.11 -1.65 33.49
C PHE A 339 13.95 -0.69 33.71
N HIS A 340 13.90 -0.15 34.94
CA HIS A 340 13.01 0.92 35.33
C HIS A 340 13.80 2.03 36.02
N THR A 341 13.53 3.27 35.71
CA THR A 341 14.07 4.42 36.46
C THR A 341 13.12 4.83 37.57
N LEU A 342 13.61 4.98 38.78
CA LEU A 342 12.83 5.46 39.94
C LEU A 342 12.55 6.95 39.83
N TRP A 343 11.71 7.37 38.86
CA TRP A 343 11.50 8.74 38.41
C TRP A 343 11.07 9.70 39.54
N SER A 344 10.28 9.21 40.52
CA SER A 344 9.74 9.98 41.64
C SER A 344 10.64 9.93 42.89
N ALA A 345 11.75 9.18 42.85
CA ALA A 345 12.70 9.02 43.94
C ALA A 345 14.05 9.65 43.59
N ASP A 346 15.11 8.91 43.78
CA ASP A 346 16.50 9.37 43.52
C ASP A 346 16.92 9.27 42.05
N ARG A 347 16.01 8.84 41.16
CA ARG A 347 16.23 8.60 39.73
C ARG A 347 17.28 7.54 39.44
N SER A 348 17.57 6.66 40.40
CA SER A 348 18.39 5.49 40.16
C SER A 348 17.67 4.51 39.20
N GLU A 349 18.45 3.70 38.49
CA GLU A 349 17.93 2.65 37.63
C GLU A 349 17.98 1.34 38.38
N VAL A 350 16.89 0.58 38.28
CA VAL A 350 16.77 -0.78 38.84
C VAL A 350 16.48 -1.76 37.72
N GLU A 351 16.99 -2.97 37.85
CA GLU A 351 16.63 -4.09 36.97
C GLU A 351 15.26 -4.64 37.40
N ALA A 352 14.37 -4.88 36.41
CA ALA A 352 12.95 -5.23 36.63
C ALA A 352 12.71 -6.71 36.33
#